data_202d4f422dae276ebef34b1f43da3735
#
_entry.id   202d4f422dae276ebef34b1f43da3735
#
_cell.length_a   1.000
_cell.length_b   1.000
_cell.length_c   1.000
_cell.angle_alpha   90.00
_cell.angle_beta   90.00
_cell.angle_gamma   90.00
#
_symmetry.space_group_name_H-M   'P 1'
#
loop_
_entity.id
_entity.type
_entity.pdbx_description
1 polymer ?
#
loop_
_entity_poly.entity_id
_entity_poly.type
_entity_poly.pdbx_seq_one_letter_code
_entity_poly.pdbx_strand_id
1 'polypeptide(L)'
;IVQCEFSVIQRESGFISGLVCVLTDVTEQQKIDRERRNFVSNVSHELRTPLTSIKSYTEALVDGAWENKEIAPGFLKVIETETDRMMRMITDLLNLSRMDQNRLGLEKEFINMNELVVHIVSRFEMVLQSEPYREKNYRILTDITQRDLWVELDQDKITQVLDNIINNAIKYSPDGGRIIVRLMETHTDIIVSVSDEGLGISRKDIPHLFDRFYRVDKARSRAMGGSGLGLAIAQEVVQLHGGKIWVNSIENKGSTFFVSLPYIPFEEDGEWE
;
A
#
# COMPACT_ATOMS: atom_id res chain seq x y z
N ILE A 1 5.19 22.10 19.39
CA ILE A 1 6.53 22.70 19.39
C ILE A 1 6.37 24.18 19.05
N VAL A 2 6.90 25.07 19.90
CA VAL A 2 6.78 26.53 19.69
C VAL A 2 8.17 27.06 19.31
N GLN A 3 8.24 27.76 18.20
CA GLN A 3 9.41 28.55 17.80
C GLN A 3 9.25 29.94 18.42
N CYS A 4 10.30 30.41 19.09
CA CYS A 4 10.34 31.74 19.69
C CYS A 4 11.38 32.60 18.97
N GLU A 5 10.95 33.72 18.42
CA GLU A 5 11.85 34.74 17.85
C GLU A 5 11.81 36.00 18.68
N PHE A 6 12.99 36.50 19.05
CA PHE A 6 13.13 37.69 19.87
C PHE A 6 13.75 38.81 19.06
N SER A 7 13.14 40.01 19.11
CA SER A 7 13.65 41.26 18.53
C SER A 7 13.70 42.32 19.54
N VAL A 8 14.81 43.07 19.57
CA VAL A 8 15.01 44.16 20.50
C VAL A 8 14.58 45.48 19.84
N ILE A 9 13.75 46.24 20.52
CA ILE A 9 13.38 47.58 20.10
C ILE A 9 14.36 48.56 20.76
N GLN A 10 15.16 49.27 19.93
CA GLN A 10 16.08 50.31 20.36
C GLN A 10 15.55 51.69 19.96
N ARG A 11 15.76 52.68 20.85
CA ARG A 11 15.58 54.10 20.51
C ARG A 11 16.79 54.59 19.70
N GLU A 12 16.65 55.71 19.02
CA GLU A 12 17.76 56.37 18.31
C GLU A 12 18.97 56.65 19.17
N SER A 13 18.77 56.83 20.47
CA SER A 13 19.81 56.99 21.50
C SER A 13 20.57 55.72 21.87
N GLY A 14 20.23 54.55 21.25
CA GLY A 14 20.84 53.24 21.53
C GLY A 14 20.28 52.52 22.74
N PHE A 15 19.37 53.15 23.52
CA PHE A 15 18.73 52.50 24.67
C PHE A 15 17.67 51.49 24.23
N ILE A 16 17.71 50.30 24.84
CA ILE A 16 16.68 49.25 24.66
C ILE A 16 15.38 49.75 25.28
N SER A 17 14.33 49.93 24.49
CA SER A 17 13.00 50.36 24.92
C SER A 17 12.01 49.23 25.09
N GLY A 18 12.31 48.05 24.56
CA GLY A 18 11.44 46.88 24.66
C GLY A 18 12.00 45.64 23.98
N LEU A 19 11.36 44.53 24.23
CA LEU A 19 11.58 43.23 23.59
C LEU A 19 10.27 42.79 22.96
N VAL A 20 10.33 42.42 21.68
CA VAL A 20 9.23 41.74 21.00
C VAL A 20 9.56 40.25 20.96
N CYS A 21 8.63 39.44 21.41
CA CYS A 21 8.70 37.99 21.29
C CYS A 21 7.57 37.51 20.37
N VAL A 22 7.93 36.86 19.26
CA VAL A 22 6.98 36.19 18.36
C VAL A 22 6.99 34.70 18.67
N LEU A 23 5.82 34.16 19.00
CA LEU A 23 5.63 32.73 19.26
C LEU A 23 4.86 32.14 18.10
N THR A 24 5.49 31.19 17.39
CA THR A 24 4.86 30.48 16.26
C THR A 24 4.72 29.00 16.61
N ASP A 25 3.52 28.44 16.51
CA ASP A 25 3.35 27.01 16.61
C ASP A 25 3.82 26.33 15.31
N VAL A 26 4.93 25.60 15.40
CA VAL A 26 5.55 24.89 14.29
C VAL A 26 5.40 23.38 14.42
N THR A 27 4.47 22.92 15.23
CA THR A 27 4.28 21.48 15.53
C THR A 27 4.01 20.70 14.25
N GLU A 28 3.07 21.17 13.42
CA GLU A 28 2.70 20.51 12.18
C GLU A 28 3.84 20.55 11.16
N GLN A 29 4.47 21.71 11.01
CA GLN A 29 5.62 21.86 10.11
C GLN A 29 6.77 20.90 10.46
N GLN A 30 7.10 20.79 11.75
CA GLN A 30 8.15 19.87 12.20
C GLN A 30 7.77 18.40 12.04
N LYS A 31 6.48 18.07 12.17
CA LYS A 31 5.97 16.71 11.89
C LYS A 31 6.19 16.37 10.43
N ILE A 32 5.77 17.23 9.51
CA ILE A 32 5.94 17.06 8.05
C ILE A 32 7.43 16.91 7.72
N ASP A 33 8.31 17.75 8.24
CA ASP A 33 9.75 17.69 8.00
C ASP A 33 10.39 16.40 8.54
N ARG A 34 9.89 15.90 9.67
CA ARG A 34 10.34 14.61 10.22
C ARG A 34 9.88 13.45 9.38
N GLU A 35 8.63 13.45 8.93
CA GLU A 35 8.07 12.42 8.05
C GLU A 35 8.84 12.38 6.72
N ARG A 36 9.13 13.54 6.13
CA ARG A 36 9.93 13.65 4.90
C ARG A 36 11.35 13.09 5.08
N ARG A 37 12.04 13.42 6.19
CA ARG A 37 13.38 12.87 6.48
C ARG A 37 13.34 11.37 6.67
N ASN A 38 12.35 10.87 7.42
CA ASN A 38 12.16 9.43 7.62
C ASN A 38 11.87 8.71 6.30
N PHE A 39 11.06 9.31 5.42
CA PHE A 39 10.77 8.78 4.09
C PHE A 39 12.05 8.60 3.28
N VAL A 40 12.88 9.64 3.13
CA VAL A 40 14.15 9.57 2.39
C VAL A 40 15.10 8.52 2.99
N SER A 41 15.20 8.46 4.31
CA SER A 41 16.01 7.46 5.00
C SER A 41 15.53 6.04 4.72
N ASN A 42 14.23 5.80 4.81
CA ASN A 42 13.63 4.49 4.56
C ASN A 42 13.80 4.05 3.10
N VAL A 43 13.58 4.95 2.12
CA VAL A 43 13.85 4.69 0.70
C VAL A 43 15.30 4.23 0.50
N SER A 44 16.27 4.98 1.07
CA SER A 44 17.68 4.67 0.94
C SER A 44 18.02 3.28 1.53
N HIS A 45 17.42 2.93 2.66
CA HIS A 45 17.62 1.63 3.29
C HIS A 45 16.99 0.48 2.50
N GLU A 46 15.75 0.66 2.04
CA GLU A 46 15.03 -0.39 1.30
C GLU A 46 15.59 -0.61 -0.12
N LEU A 47 16.23 0.39 -0.73
CA LEU A 47 16.96 0.23 -2.00
C LEU A 47 18.36 -0.37 -1.81
N ARG A 48 19.05 -0.08 -0.73
CA ARG A 48 20.41 -0.58 -0.48
C ARG A 48 20.45 -2.11 -0.32
N THR A 49 19.47 -2.69 0.35
CA THR A 49 19.44 -4.13 0.65
C THR A 49 19.39 -4.98 -0.63
N PRO A 50 18.42 -4.82 -1.56
CA PRO A 50 18.40 -5.58 -2.81
C PRO A 50 19.64 -5.30 -3.68
N LEU A 51 20.11 -4.06 -3.72
CA LEU A 51 21.31 -3.71 -4.49
C LEU A 51 22.56 -4.42 -3.97
N THR A 52 22.71 -4.53 -2.64
CA THR A 52 23.83 -5.29 -2.04
C THR A 52 23.71 -6.78 -2.36
N SER A 53 22.50 -7.35 -2.34
CA SER A 53 22.26 -8.75 -2.71
C SER A 53 22.63 -8.99 -4.18
N ILE A 54 22.11 -8.18 -5.10
CA ILE A 54 22.44 -8.26 -6.54
C ILE A 54 23.95 -8.20 -6.74
N LYS A 55 24.63 -7.22 -6.10
CA LYS A 55 26.05 -7.05 -6.20
C LYS A 55 26.80 -8.30 -5.74
N SER A 56 26.48 -8.84 -4.56
CA SER A 56 27.17 -10.03 -4.01
C SER A 56 27.00 -11.26 -4.89
N TYR A 57 25.82 -11.53 -5.42
CA TYR A 57 25.60 -12.67 -6.32
C TYR A 57 26.26 -12.48 -7.68
N THR A 58 26.32 -11.23 -8.18
CA THR A 58 27.03 -10.92 -9.42
C THR A 58 28.55 -11.11 -9.24
N GLU A 59 29.12 -10.63 -8.12
CA GLU A 59 30.55 -10.84 -7.79
C GLU A 59 30.86 -12.34 -7.70
N ALA A 60 30.05 -13.13 -7.01
CA ALA A 60 30.25 -14.57 -6.91
C ALA A 60 30.19 -15.27 -8.28
N LEU A 61 29.30 -14.84 -9.18
CA LEU A 61 29.26 -15.35 -10.55
C LEU A 61 30.53 -14.99 -11.32
N VAL A 62 31.00 -13.74 -11.23
CA VAL A 62 32.25 -13.27 -11.88
C VAL A 62 33.47 -14.02 -11.35
N ASP A 63 33.51 -14.35 -10.05
CA ASP A 63 34.59 -15.09 -9.37
C ASP A 63 34.60 -16.60 -9.68
N GLY A 64 33.75 -17.05 -10.64
CA GLY A 64 33.78 -18.40 -11.16
C GLY A 64 32.57 -19.27 -10.81
N ALA A 65 31.62 -18.80 -9.99
CA ALA A 65 30.41 -19.58 -9.68
C ALA A 65 29.53 -19.83 -10.93
N TRP A 66 29.69 -19.06 -12.00
CA TRP A 66 28.98 -19.28 -13.28
C TRP A 66 29.32 -20.61 -13.94
N GLU A 67 30.49 -21.20 -13.65
CA GLU A 67 30.90 -22.51 -14.16
C GLU A 67 30.13 -23.67 -13.49
N ASN A 68 29.59 -23.44 -12.29
CA ASN A 68 28.82 -24.44 -11.57
C ASN A 68 27.35 -24.41 -11.99
N LYS A 69 26.98 -25.40 -12.84
CA LYS A 69 25.63 -25.52 -13.41
C LYS A 69 24.51 -25.74 -12.37
N GLU A 70 24.83 -26.18 -11.16
CA GLU A 70 23.84 -26.38 -10.09
C GLU A 70 23.58 -25.08 -9.31
N ILE A 71 24.58 -24.23 -9.15
CA ILE A 71 24.51 -23.01 -8.32
C ILE A 71 24.15 -21.77 -9.15
N ALA A 72 24.73 -21.64 -10.34
CA ALA A 72 24.57 -20.45 -11.18
C ALA A 72 23.11 -20.08 -11.46
N PRO A 73 22.19 -21.02 -11.79
CA PRO A 73 20.78 -20.68 -12.00
C PRO A 73 20.11 -20.10 -10.77
N GLY A 74 20.48 -20.59 -9.57
CA GLY A 74 19.99 -20.06 -8.30
C GLY A 74 20.41 -18.61 -8.07
N PHE A 75 21.68 -18.28 -8.36
CA PHE A 75 22.21 -16.91 -8.22
C PHE A 75 21.55 -15.95 -9.21
N LEU A 76 21.39 -16.37 -10.46
CA LEU A 76 20.67 -15.58 -11.48
C LEU A 76 19.20 -15.34 -11.06
N LYS A 77 18.54 -16.33 -10.49
CA LYS A 77 17.16 -16.22 -10.03
C LYS A 77 17.02 -15.22 -8.86
N VAL A 78 18.02 -15.16 -7.96
CA VAL A 78 18.03 -14.15 -6.89
C VAL A 78 18.22 -12.75 -7.48
N ILE A 79 19.14 -12.56 -8.45
CA ILE A 79 19.38 -11.28 -9.11
C ILE A 79 18.10 -10.81 -9.82
N GLU A 80 17.44 -11.67 -10.57
CA GLU A 80 16.16 -11.38 -11.23
C GLU A 80 15.10 -10.94 -10.22
N THR A 81 14.90 -11.73 -9.15
CA THR A 81 13.89 -11.46 -8.12
C THR A 81 14.11 -10.12 -7.41
N GLU A 82 15.36 -9.79 -7.06
CA GLU A 82 15.68 -8.51 -6.39
C GLU A 82 15.58 -7.32 -7.36
N THR A 83 15.88 -7.54 -8.65
CA THR A 83 15.69 -6.51 -9.69
C THR A 83 14.21 -6.20 -9.87
N ASP A 84 13.35 -7.20 -9.98
CA ASP A 84 11.90 -7.04 -10.10
C ASP A 84 11.30 -6.35 -8.86
N ARG A 85 11.85 -6.67 -7.69
CA ARG A 85 11.48 -6.01 -6.43
C ARG A 85 11.84 -4.52 -6.45
N MET A 86 13.04 -4.17 -6.92
CA MET A 86 13.46 -2.77 -7.05
C MET A 86 12.59 -2.01 -8.05
N MET A 87 12.26 -2.61 -9.19
CA MET A 87 11.39 -2.01 -10.20
C MET A 87 10.01 -1.67 -9.62
N ARG A 88 9.38 -2.61 -8.92
CA ARG A 88 8.11 -2.37 -8.22
C ARG A 88 8.22 -1.25 -7.21
N MET A 89 9.26 -1.24 -6.39
CA MET A 89 9.47 -0.21 -5.38
C MET A 89 9.63 1.19 -6.00
N ILE A 90 10.39 1.30 -7.11
CA ILE A 90 10.55 2.58 -7.83
C ILE A 90 9.20 3.06 -8.39
N THR A 91 8.41 2.17 -8.97
CA THR A 91 7.06 2.49 -9.46
C THR A 91 6.15 2.98 -8.32
N ASP A 92 6.18 2.29 -7.17
CA ASP A 92 5.43 2.67 -5.97
C ASP A 92 5.82 4.07 -5.48
N LEU A 93 7.13 4.37 -5.43
CA LEU A 93 7.65 5.67 -5.02
C LEU A 93 7.26 6.80 -5.97
N LEU A 94 7.31 6.55 -7.29
CA LEU A 94 6.89 7.52 -8.30
C LEU A 94 5.39 7.81 -8.19
N ASN A 95 4.57 6.78 -7.97
CA ASN A 95 3.14 6.94 -7.77
C ASN A 95 2.85 7.78 -6.52
N LEU A 96 3.47 7.48 -5.37
CA LEU A 96 3.34 8.28 -4.15
C LEU A 96 3.79 9.73 -4.35
N SER A 97 4.91 9.96 -5.03
CA SER A 97 5.41 11.32 -5.31
C SER A 97 4.43 12.14 -6.17
N ARG A 98 3.75 11.50 -7.13
CA ARG A 98 2.73 12.15 -7.96
C ARG A 98 1.45 12.45 -7.17
N MET A 99 1.06 11.56 -6.26
CA MET A 99 -0.08 11.74 -5.35
C MET A 99 0.16 12.90 -4.39
N ASP A 100 1.32 12.98 -3.74
CA ASP A 100 1.69 14.07 -2.81
C ASP A 100 1.64 15.45 -3.46
N GLN A 101 1.81 15.54 -4.78
CA GLN A 101 1.77 16.79 -5.53
C GLN A 101 0.38 17.16 -6.06
N ASN A 102 -0.68 16.41 -5.71
CA ASN A 102 -2.02 16.52 -6.31
C ASN A 102 -2.00 16.47 -7.85
N ARG A 103 -0.97 15.84 -8.44
CA ARG A 103 -0.77 15.74 -9.89
C ARG A 103 -1.26 14.42 -10.48
N LEU A 104 -1.73 13.51 -9.63
CA LEU A 104 -2.36 12.30 -10.11
C LEU A 104 -3.82 12.64 -10.49
N GLY A 105 -4.02 12.96 -11.77
CA GLY A 105 -5.37 12.99 -12.34
C GLY A 105 -5.92 11.57 -12.30
N LEU A 106 -7.14 11.38 -11.76
CA LEU A 106 -7.86 10.13 -11.91
C LEU A 106 -8.54 10.11 -13.26
N GLU A 107 -8.33 9.07 -14.03
CA GLU A 107 -9.06 8.79 -15.26
C GLU A 107 -10.31 7.98 -14.91
N LYS A 108 -11.34 8.68 -14.40
CA LYS A 108 -12.57 8.04 -13.94
C LYS A 108 -13.49 7.72 -15.10
N GLU A 109 -14.07 6.54 -15.07
CA GLU A 109 -15.10 6.07 -15.98
C GLU A 109 -16.14 5.23 -15.22
N PHE A 110 -17.32 5.04 -15.79
CA PHE A 110 -18.35 4.19 -15.19
C PHE A 110 -17.99 2.72 -15.38
N ILE A 111 -17.70 2.03 -14.28
CA ILE A 111 -17.26 0.65 -14.25
C ILE A 111 -18.29 -0.21 -13.50
N ASN A 112 -18.57 -1.39 -14.04
CA ASN A 112 -19.31 -2.42 -13.32
C ASN A 112 -18.38 -3.09 -12.29
N MET A 113 -18.59 -2.79 -11.00
CA MET A 113 -17.77 -3.31 -9.91
C MET A 113 -17.88 -4.83 -9.74
N ASN A 114 -19.01 -5.43 -10.09
CA ASN A 114 -19.19 -6.87 -10.03
C ASN A 114 -18.24 -7.55 -11.01
N GLU A 115 -18.21 -7.07 -12.26
CA GLU A 115 -17.31 -7.58 -13.30
C GLU A 115 -15.84 -7.36 -12.94
N LEU A 116 -15.50 -6.19 -12.43
CA LEU A 116 -14.13 -5.88 -12.01
C LEU A 116 -13.64 -6.83 -10.91
N VAL A 117 -14.45 -7.03 -9.85
CA VAL A 117 -14.09 -7.93 -8.74
C VAL A 117 -13.97 -9.37 -9.22
N VAL A 118 -14.90 -9.85 -10.06
CA VAL A 118 -14.84 -11.20 -10.65
C VAL A 118 -13.58 -11.38 -11.48
N HIS A 119 -13.24 -10.39 -12.32
CA HIS A 119 -12.05 -10.44 -13.16
C HIS A 119 -10.76 -10.52 -12.32
N ILE A 120 -10.66 -9.68 -11.27
CA ILE A 120 -9.50 -9.69 -10.35
C ILE A 120 -9.39 -11.05 -9.65
N VAL A 121 -10.49 -11.56 -9.08
CA VAL A 121 -10.50 -12.85 -8.37
C VAL A 121 -10.11 -13.99 -9.29
N SER A 122 -10.66 -14.07 -10.50
CA SER A 122 -10.32 -15.11 -11.47
C SER A 122 -8.83 -15.12 -11.82
N ARG A 123 -8.19 -13.96 -11.91
CA ARG A 123 -6.74 -13.86 -12.12
C ARG A 123 -5.97 -14.44 -10.94
N PHE A 124 -6.38 -14.15 -9.70
CA PHE A 124 -5.74 -14.73 -8.51
C PHE A 124 -6.00 -16.25 -8.39
N GLU A 125 -7.17 -16.76 -8.78
CA GLU A 125 -7.42 -18.20 -8.85
C GLU A 125 -6.42 -18.91 -9.74
N MET A 126 -6.13 -18.35 -10.93
CA MET A 126 -5.11 -18.90 -11.82
C MET A 126 -3.71 -18.88 -11.19
N VAL A 127 -3.35 -17.81 -10.50
CA VAL A 127 -2.06 -17.69 -9.79
C VAL A 127 -1.95 -18.74 -8.68
N LEU A 128 -3.01 -18.95 -7.91
CA LEU A 128 -3.03 -19.91 -6.81
C LEU A 128 -3.00 -21.39 -7.28
N GLN A 129 -3.34 -21.66 -8.54
CA GLN A 129 -3.18 -22.99 -9.16
C GLN A 129 -1.75 -23.29 -9.62
N SER A 130 -0.88 -22.28 -9.67
CA SER A 130 0.53 -22.41 -10.06
C SER A 130 1.45 -22.61 -8.85
N GLU A 131 2.66 -23.14 -9.09
CA GLU A 131 3.71 -23.17 -8.07
C GLU A 131 4.17 -21.77 -7.71
N PRO A 132 4.46 -21.47 -6.43
CA PRO A 132 4.53 -22.40 -5.26
C PRO A 132 3.23 -22.51 -4.44
N TYR A 133 2.09 -22.01 -4.94
CA TYR A 133 0.85 -21.91 -4.16
C TYR A 133 -0.01 -23.18 -4.21
N ARG A 134 0.13 -24.00 -5.26
CA ARG A 134 -0.68 -25.18 -5.54
C ARG A 134 -0.77 -26.17 -4.37
N GLU A 135 0.33 -26.33 -3.63
CA GLU A 135 0.39 -27.28 -2.50
C GLU A 135 -0.23 -26.72 -1.19
N LYS A 136 -0.54 -25.42 -1.14
CA LYS A 136 -0.95 -24.75 0.10
C LYS A 136 -2.44 -24.67 0.34
N ASN A 137 -3.27 -25.37 -0.45
CA ASN A 137 -4.73 -25.42 -0.28
C ASN A 137 -5.44 -24.04 -0.12
N TYR A 138 -4.97 -23.01 -0.87
CA TYR A 138 -5.72 -21.75 -0.90
C TYR A 138 -7.07 -21.93 -1.61
N ARG A 139 -8.09 -21.28 -1.06
CA ARG A 139 -9.41 -21.18 -1.69
C ARG A 139 -9.83 -19.72 -1.67
N ILE A 140 -9.94 -19.11 -2.85
CA ILE A 140 -10.52 -17.80 -2.98
C ILE A 140 -12.01 -17.97 -3.28
N LEU A 141 -12.85 -17.24 -2.54
CA LEU A 141 -14.31 -17.31 -2.66
C LEU A 141 -14.84 -15.92 -2.87
N THR A 142 -15.91 -15.80 -3.66
CA THR A 142 -16.61 -14.54 -3.87
C THR A 142 -17.99 -14.58 -3.23
N ASP A 143 -18.39 -13.46 -2.64
CA ASP A 143 -19.73 -13.21 -2.12
C ASP A 143 -20.15 -11.82 -2.63
N ILE A 144 -20.75 -11.79 -3.80
CA ILE A 144 -21.01 -10.58 -4.59
C ILE A 144 -22.53 -10.41 -4.75
N THR A 145 -23.04 -9.21 -4.53
CA THR A 145 -24.44 -8.88 -4.78
C THR A 145 -24.83 -9.20 -6.23
N GLN A 146 -26.07 -9.65 -6.43
CA GLN A 146 -26.60 -9.95 -7.78
C GLN A 146 -26.93 -8.71 -8.60
N ARG A 147 -27.08 -7.56 -7.93
CA ARG A 147 -27.34 -6.27 -8.60
C ARG A 147 -26.03 -5.74 -9.18
N ASP A 148 -26.07 -5.29 -10.42
CA ASP A 148 -24.94 -4.62 -11.07
C ASP A 148 -24.69 -3.25 -10.41
N LEU A 149 -23.47 -3.05 -9.93
CA LEU A 149 -23.06 -1.82 -9.27
C LEU A 149 -22.13 -1.02 -10.18
N TRP A 150 -22.69 0.02 -10.79
CA TRP A 150 -21.97 0.95 -11.67
C TRP A 150 -21.44 2.13 -10.87
N VAL A 151 -20.14 2.35 -10.90
CA VAL A 151 -19.46 3.38 -10.11
C VAL A 151 -18.47 4.14 -10.97
N GLU A 152 -18.41 5.46 -10.80
CA GLU A 152 -17.44 6.32 -11.48
C GLU A 152 -16.09 6.24 -10.74
N LEU A 153 -15.11 5.55 -11.32
CA LEU A 153 -13.80 5.33 -10.72
C LEU A 153 -12.70 5.11 -11.77
N ASP A 154 -11.45 5.23 -11.35
CA ASP A 154 -10.28 4.86 -12.14
C ASP A 154 -10.03 3.36 -11.95
N GLN A 155 -10.32 2.57 -12.99
CA GLN A 155 -10.26 1.10 -12.96
C GLN A 155 -8.87 0.59 -12.59
N ASP A 156 -7.83 1.15 -13.18
CA ASP A 156 -6.44 0.70 -12.97
C ASP A 156 -6.02 0.95 -11.52
N LYS A 157 -6.40 2.09 -10.94
CA LYS A 157 -6.08 2.44 -9.56
C LYS A 157 -6.84 1.57 -8.57
N ILE A 158 -8.13 1.33 -8.78
CA ILE A 158 -8.90 0.44 -7.90
C ILE A 158 -8.44 -1.01 -8.04
N THR A 159 -8.10 -1.46 -9.26
CA THR A 159 -7.45 -2.76 -9.46
C THR A 159 -6.16 -2.87 -8.63
N GLN A 160 -5.30 -1.84 -8.64
CA GLN A 160 -4.09 -1.80 -7.83
C GLN A 160 -4.38 -1.88 -6.32
N VAL A 161 -5.44 -1.23 -5.83
CA VAL A 161 -5.88 -1.32 -4.43
C VAL A 161 -6.24 -2.76 -4.07
N LEU A 162 -7.12 -3.38 -4.86
CA LEU A 162 -7.59 -4.75 -4.60
C LEU A 162 -6.45 -5.76 -4.73
N ASP A 163 -5.56 -5.59 -5.70
CA ASP A 163 -4.36 -6.41 -5.85
C ASP A 163 -3.46 -6.34 -4.61
N ASN A 164 -3.22 -5.16 -4.08
CA ASN A 164 -2.43 -4.99 -2.86
C ASN A 164 -3.06 -5.71 -1.66
N ILE A 165 -4.38 -5.63 -1.51
CA ILE A 165 -5.09 -6.26 -0.39
C ILE A 165 -5.12 -7.78 -0.55
N ILE A 166 -5.46 -8.30 -1.73
CA ILE A 166 -5.52 -9.76 -1.98
C ILE A 166 -4.13 -10.39 -1.90
N ASN A 167 -3.10 -9.73 -2.45
CA ASN A 167 -1.72 -10.19 -2.31
C ASN A 167 -1.28 -10.23 -0.83
N ASN A 168 -1.71 -9.27 -0.01
CA ASN A 168 -1.44 -9.31 1.42
C ASN A 168 -2.18 -10.48 2.10
N ALA A 169 -3.44 -10.74 1.76
CA ALA A 169 -4.20 -11.88 2.28
C ALA A 169 -3.49 -13.22 1.99
N ILE A 170 -3.01 -13.42 0.74
CA ILE A 170 -2.23 -14.61 0.35
C ILE A 170 -0.92 -14.67 1.12
N LYS A 171 -0.19 -13.58 1.15
CA LYS A 171 1.14 -13.48 1.74
C LYS A 171 1.15 -13.75 3.25
N TYR A 172 0.14 -13.27 3.96
CA TYR A 172 0.04 -13.43 5.41
C TYR A 172 -0.80 -14.63 5.85
N SER A 173 -1.16 -15.51 4.91
CA SER A 173 -1.75 -16.84 5.15
C SER A 173 -0.77 -17.93 4.70
N PRO A 174 0.38 -18.13 5.36
CA PRO A 174 1.47 -18.98 4.88
C PRO A 174 1.09 -20.46 4.73
N ASP A 175 0.11 -20.91 5.51
CA ASP A 175 -0.36 -22.31 5.51
C ASP A 175 -1.55 -22.54 4.57
N GLY A 176 -1.89 -21.54 3.74
CA GLY A 176 -3.08 -21.56 2.91
C GLY A 176 -4.32 -21.10 3.67
N GLY A 177 -5.49 -21.54 3.25
CA GLY A 177 -6.77 -21.19 3.88
C GLY A 177 -7.71 -20.45 2.93
N ARG A 178 -8.82 -19.96 3.51
CA ARG A 178 -9.84 -19.24 2.73
C ARG A 178 -9.54 -17.76 2.66
N ILE A 179 -9.66 -17.24 1.44
CA ILE A 179 -9.69 -15.81 1.18
C ILE A 179 -11.07 -15.50 0.62
N ILE A 180 -11.83 -14.62 1.27
CA ILE A 180 -13.20 -14.30 0.86
C ILE A 180 -13.24 -12.85 0.42
N VAL A 181 -13.62 -12.61 -0.84
CA VAL A 181 -13.83 -11.29 -1.39
C VAL A 181 -15.33 -11.02 -1.47
N ARG A 182 -15.80 -10.00 -0.74
CA ARG A 182 -17.21 -9.60 -0.75
C ARG A 182 -17.38 -8.25 -1.39
N LEU A 183 -18.45 -8.11 -2.14
CA LEU A 183 -18.92 -6.83 -2.67
C LEU A 183 -20.35 -6.59 -2.20
N MET A 184 -20.55 -5.50 -1.46
CA MET A 184 -21.82 -5.11 -0.87
C MET A 184 -22.13 -3.65 -1.21
N GLU A 185 -23.40 -3.31 -1.31
CA GLU A 185 -23.86 -1.93 -1.39
C GLU A 185 -24.45 -1.46 -0.06
N THR A 186 -24.31 -0.18 0.21
CA THR A 186 -25.03 0.56 1.23
C THR A 186 -25.79 1.69 0.56
N HIS A 187 -26.53 2.51 1.30
CA HIS A 187 -27.25 3.66 0.73
C HIS A 187 -26.34 4.71 0.08
N THR A 188 -25.09 4.82 0.48
CA THR A 188 -24.16 5.88 0.05
C THR A 188 -22.85 5.37 -0.50
N ASP A 189 -22.55 4.09 -0.30
CA ASP A 189 -21.24 3.52 -0.63
C ASP A 189 -21.39 2.10 -1.14
N ILE A 190 -20.46 1.68 -1.99
CA ILE A 190 -20.14 0.27 -2.16
C ILE A 190 -18.99 -0.08 -1.24
N ILE A 191 -19.00 -1.31 -0.73
CA ILE A 191 -17.94 -1.83 0.13
C ILE A 191 -17.39 -3.10 -0.46
N VAL A 192 -16.09 -3.11 -0.77
CA VAL A 192 -15.34 -4.33 -1.06
C VAL A 192 -14.61 -4.74 0.20
N SER A 193 -14.76 -6.00 0.60
CA SER A 193 -13.99 -6.55 1.73
C SER A 193 -13.24 -7.80 1.31
N VAL A 194 -12.01 -7.94 1.83
CA VAL A 194 -11.17 -9.12 1.64
C VAL A 194 -10.82 -9.68 3.01
N SER A 195 -11.31 -10.89 3.29
CA SER A 195 -11.06 -11.60 4.55
C SER A 195 -10.08 -12.74 4.33
N ASP A 196 -9.11 -12.89 5.21
CA ASP A 196 -8.16 -14.00 5.27
C ASP A 196 -8.23 -14.74 6.62
N GLU A 197 -7.78 -15.99 6.63
CA GLU A 197 -7.61 -16.83 7.84
C GLU A 197 -6.13 -16.90 8.26
N GLY A 198 -5.36 -15.85 7.95
CA GLY A 198 -3.93 -15.82 8.17
C GLY A 198 -3.52 -15.47 9.60
N LEU A 199 -2.30 -14.92 9.72
CA LEU A 199 -1.67 -14.60 11.00
C LEU A 199 -2.41 -13.53 11.81
N GLY A 200 -3.28 -12.75 11.17
CA GLY A 200 -3.89 -11.60 11.82
C GLY A 200 -2.87 -10.52 12.20
N ILE A 201 -3.36 -9.48 12.85
CA ILE A 201 -2.59 -8.27 13.16
C ILE A 201 -2.84 -7.90 14.63
N SER A 202 -1.77 -7.57 15.35
CA SER A 202 -1.90 -7.17 16.75
C SER A 202 -2.54 -5.77 16.85
N ARG A 203 -3.27 -5.51 17.93
CA ARG A 203 -3.96 -4.23 18.14
C ARG A 203 -3.03 -3.00 18.10
N LYS A 204 -1.79 -3.16 18.53
CA LYS A 204 -0.79 -2.08 18.55
C LYS A 204 -0.32 -1.69 17.15
N ASP A 205 -0.39 -2.62 16.19
CA ASP A 205 0.11 -2.42 14.84
C ASP A 205 -0.97 -1.87 13.90
N ILE A 206 -2.26 -2.09 14.20
CA ILE A 206 -3.41 -1.65 13.38
C ILE A 206 -3.35 -0.15 13.03
N PRO A 207 -3.08 0.79 13.96
CA PRO A 207 -3.05 2.22 13.66
C PRO A 207 -1.96 2.63 12.67
N HIS A 208 -0.93 1.79 12.50
CA HIS A 208 0.26 2.08 11.69
C HIS A 208 0.30 1.35 10.35
N LEU A 209 -0.69 0.48 10.06
CA LEU A 209 -0.66 -0.37 8.86
C LEU A 209 -0.62 0.40 7.55
N PHE A 210 -1.17 1.61 7.54
CA PHE A 210 -1.23 2.48 6.37
C PHE A 210 -0.07 3.50 6.34
N ASP A 211 0.79 3.50 7.38
CA ASP A 211 2.00 4.35 7.39
C ASP A 211 2.99 3.85 6.33
N ARG A 212 3.64 4.77 5.63
CA ARG A 212 4.63 4.46 4.60
C ARG A 212 5.81 3.69 5.18
N PHE A 213 6.20 2.56 4.56
CA PHE A 213 7.26 1.63 4.99
C PHE A 213 6.98 0.90 6.30
N TYR A 214 5.76 1.00 6.84
CA TYR A 214 5.43 0.26 8.04
C TYR A 214 5.32 -1.24 7.76
N ARG A 215 5.80 -2.03 8.70
CA ARG A 215 5.80 -3.50 8.63
C ARG A 215 5.76 -4.05 10.05
N VAL A 216 4.80 -4.92 10.32
CA VAL A 216 4.62 -5.58 11.64
C VAL A 216 5.86 -6.39 12.03
N ASP A 217 6.42 -7.14 11.09
CA ASP A 217 7.67 -7.90 11.26
C ASP A 217 8.62 -7.61 10.08
N LYS A 218 9.67 -6.84 10.37
CA LYS A 218 10.65 -6.42 9.36
C LYS A 218 11.43 -7.59 8.76
N ALA A 219 11.74 -8.63 9.56
CA ALA A 219 12.53 -9.76 9.10
C ALA A 219 11.70 -10.69 8.19
N ARG A 220 10.54 -11.10 8.65
CA ARG A 220 9.61 -11.98 7.91
C ARG A 220 9.08 -11.33 6.64
N SER A 221 8.71 -10.05 6.74
CA SER A 221 8.20 -9.30 5.58
C SER A 221 9.25 -9.06 4.50
N ARG A 222 10.57 -8.97 4.86
CA ARG A 222 11.65 -8.90 3.86
C ARG A 222 11.75 -10.20 3.06
N ALA A 223 11.73 -11.35 3.73
CA ALA A 223 11.75 -12.65 3.06
C ALA A 223 10.58 -12.83 2.08
N MET A 224 9.44 -12.18 2.37
CA MET A 224 8.24 -12.21 1.52
C MET A 224 8.16 -11.05 0.51
N GLY A 225 9.22 -10.23 0.34
CA GLY A 225 9.33 -9.24 -0.74
C GLY A 225 8.44 -7.98 -0.63
N GLY A 226 7.89 -7.65 0.53
CA GLY A 226 7.06 -6.45 0.69
C GLY A 226 7.85 -5.16 0.83
N SER A 227 7.44 -4.07 0.17
CA SER A 227 8.03 -2.72 0.29
C SER A 227 7.52 -1.94 1.52
N GLY A 228 6.35 -2.29 2.06
CA GLY A 228 5.63 -1.49 3.06
C GLY A 228 4.97 -0.23 2.48
N LEU A 229 4.85 -0.16 1.15
CA LEU A 229 4.20 0.95 0.46
C LEU A 229 2.79 0.62 -0.04
N GLY A 230 2.49 -0.65 -0.29
CA GLY A 230 1.24 -1.08 -0.95
C GLY A 230 -0.02 -0.62 -0.22
N LEU A 231 -0.10 -0.76 1.12
CA LEU A 231 -1.27 -0.30 1.88
C LEU A 231 -1.35 1.24 1.97
N ALA A 232 -0.23 1.93 2.04
CA ALA A 232 -0.19 3.39 2.00
C ALA A 232 -0.69 3.91 0.64
N ILE A 233 -0.26 3.29 -0.47
CA ILE A 233 -0.77 3.59 -1.82
C ILE A 233 -2.26 3.29 -1.92
N ALA A 234 -2.71 2.13 -1.41
CA ALA A 234 -4.12 1.77 -1.40
C ALA A 234 -4.97 2.82 -0.66
N GLN A 235 -4.51 3.30 0.49
CA GLN A 235 -5.20 4.34 1.25
C GLN A 235 -5.30 5.65 0.46
N GLU A 236 -4.21 6.10 -0.13
CA GLU A 236 -4.16 7.33 -0.92
C GLU A 236 -5.10 7.27 -2.13
N VAL A 237 -5.05 6.15 -2.88
CA VAL A 237 -5.94 5.93 -4.04
C VAL A 237 -7.41 5.97 -3.62
N VAL A 238 -7.76 5.27 -2.53
CA VAL A 238 -9.14 5.24 -2.02
C VAL A 238 -9.60 6.63 -1.58
N GLN A 239 -8.73 7.40 -0.91
CA GLN A 239 -9.03 8.78 -0.51
C GLN A 239 -9.22 9.72 -1.70
N LEU A 240 -8.42 9.57 -2.77
CA LEU A 240 -8.60 10.33 -4.01
C LEU A 240 -9.95 10.04 -4.70
N HIS A 241 -10.52 8.84 -4.48
CA HIS A 241 -11.87 8.49 -4.91
C HIS A 241 -12.97 8.94 -3.94
N GLY A 242 -12.61 9.64 -2.84
CA GLY A 242 -13.55 10.06 -1.80
C GLY A 242 -13.99 8.94 -0.86
N GLY A 243 -13.33 7.78 -0.92
CA GLY A 243 -13.64 6.59 -0.14
C GLY A 243 -12.84 6.48 1.18
N LYS A 244 -12.96 5.31 1.82
CA LYS A 244 -12.25 4.97 3.06
C LYS A 244 -11.73 3.53 2.99
N ILE A 245 -10.56 3.29 3.61
CA ILE A 245 -9.99 1.96 3.80
C ILE A 245 -9.74 1.74 5.29
N TRP A 246 -10.07 0.55 5.79
CA TRP A 246 -9.81 0.15 7.19
C TRP A 246 -9.65 -1.35 7.30
N VAL A 247 -9.29 -1.84 8.49
CA VAL A 247 -9.08 -3.25 8.77
C VAL A 247 -9.68 -3.65 10.11
N ASN A 248 -10.26 -4.82 10.18
CA ASN A 248 -10.61 -5.54 11.40
C ASN A 248 -9.75 -6.80 11.45
N SER A 249 -9.01 -6.98 12.54
CA SER A 249 -8.11 -8.12 12.66
C SER A 249 -7.98 -8.59 14.10
N ILE A 250 -7.75 -9.88 14.25
CA ILE A 250 -7.43 -10.54 15.53
C ILE A 250 -6.19 -11.39 15.26
N GLU A 251 -5.15 -11.15 16.06
CA GLU A 251 -3.90 -11.90 15.98
C GLU A 251 -4.16 -13.41 16.04
N ASN A 252 -3.55 -14.16 15.12
CA ASN A 252 -3.70 -15.61 14.90
C ASN A 252 -5.12 -16.07 14.51
N LYS A 253 -5.99 -15.17 14.05
CA LYS A 253 -7.33 -15.52 13.54
C LYS A 253 -7.62 -15.00 12.15
N GLY A 254 -6.74 -14.15 11.61
CA GLY A 254 -6.89 -13.53 10.30
C GLY A 254 -7.30 -12.06 10.34
N SER A 255 -7.47 -11.49 9.15
CA SER A 255 -7.80 -10.09 8.97
C SER A 255 -8.92 -9.92 7.95
N THR A 256 -9.64 -8.81 8.05
CA THR A 256 -10.58 -8.37 7.03
C THR A 256 -10.28 -6.91 6.71
N PHE A 257 -9.84 -6.66 5.50
CA PHE A 257 -9.68 -5.31 4.96
C PHE A 257 -10.95 -4.88 4.26
N PHE A 258 -11.29 -3.62 4.41
CA PHE A 258 -12.49 -3.00 3.83
C PHE A 258 -12.10 -1.78 3.02
N VAL A 259 -12.70 -1.63 1.86
CA VAL A 259 -12.62 -0.44 0.99
C VAL A 259 -14.03 0.02 0.73
N SER A 260 -14.38 1.24 1.16
CA SER A 260 -15.63 1.89 0.75
C SER A 260 -15.36 2.93 -0.32
N LEU A 261 -16.23 3.00 -1.31
CA LEU A 261 -16.21 3.99 -2.38
C LEU A 261 -17.58 4.62 -2.48
N PRO A 262 -17.70 5.96 -2.64
CA PRO A 262 -18.97 6.63 -2.80
C PRO A 262 -19.77 6.04 -3.98
N TYR A 263 -21.04 5.80 -3.74
CA TYR A 263 -21.92 5.19 -4.70
C TYR A 263 -23.26 5.95 -4.71
N ILE A 264 -23.68 6.33 -5.89
CA ILE A 264 -25.03 6.87 -6.12
C ILE A 264 -25.80 5.79 -6.86
N PRO A 265 -26.80 5.15 -6.23
CA PRO A 265 -27.61 4.15 -6.91
C PRO A 265 -28.27 4.75 -8.14
N PHE A 266 -28.14 4.06 -9.28
CA PHE A 266 -29.00 4.35 -10.43
C PHE A 266 -30.44 3.98 -10.04
N GLU A 267 -31.31 4.96 -9.89
CA GLU A 267 -32.77 4.70 -9.87
C GLU A 267 -33.19 4.35 -11.30
N GLU A 268 -33.67 3.11 -11.50
CA GLU A 268 -34.13 2.64 -12.82
C GLU A 268 -35.33 3.41 -13.38
N ASP A 269 -35.92 4.37 -12.63
CA ASP A 269 -37.15 5.08 -12.96
C ASP A 269 -36.96 6.59 -13.28
N GLY A 270 -35.76 7.05 -13.60
CA GLY A 270 -35.48 8.44 -13.98
C GLY A 270 -35.40 8.60 -15.50
N GLU A 271 -36.52 8.92 -16.18
CA GLU A 271 -36.48 9.55 -17.49
C GLU A 271 -35.64 10.83 -17.39
N TRP A 272 -34.60 10.91 -18.20
CA TRP A 272 -33.78 12.13 -18.33
C TRP A 272 -34.63 13.20 -19.08
N GLU A 273 -35.15 14.20 -18.36
CA GLU A 273 -35.64 15.45 -18.97
C GLU A 273 -34.47 16.41 -19.32
#